data_9fa7cd5ff7618148d7004ffd9168a0fa
#
_entry.id   9fa7cd5ff7618148d7004ffd9168a0fa
#
_cell.length_a   1.000
_cell.length_b   1.000
_cell.length_c   1.000
_cell.angle_alpha   90.00
_cell.angle_beta   90.00
_cell.angle_gamma   90.00
#
_symmetry.space_group_name_H-M   'P 1'
#
loop_
_entity.id
_entity.type
_entity.pdbx_description
1 polymer ?
#
loop_
_entity_poly.entity_id
_entity_poly.type
_entity_poly.pdbx_seq_one_letter_code
_entity_poly.pdbx_strand_id
1 'polypeptide(L)'
;GEWDMSMLLHDARRDVSPAAREAAIRAYLEGTGGTRRDFDERFSVLGAMNTMRIMGIFARLVTRDKKPRYDTFQPRLRGLLNETLSHPAMSEARGFVEAVAPHLLVVA
;
A
#
# COMPACT_ATOMS: atom_id res chain seq x y z
N GLY A 1 1.88 13.51 -8.11
CA GLY A 1 1.75 13.68 -6.66
C GLY A 1 1.92 12.37 -5.89
N GLU A 2 1.50 12.37 -4.67
CA GLU A 2 1.65 11.22 -3.78
C GLU A 2 0.89 9.98 -4.31
N TRP A 3 -0.22 10.18 -5.01
CA TRP A 3 -0.95 9.09 -5.64
C TRP A 3 -0.10 8.35 -6.67
N ASP A 4 0.58 9.11 -7.54
CA ASP A 4 1.45 8.53 -8.55
C ASP A 4 2.63 7.79 -7.91
N MET A 5 3.20 8.36 -6.86
CA MET A 5 4.26 7.71 -6.08
C MET A 5 3.77 6.41 -5.44
N SER A 6 2.55 6.41 -4.91
CA SER A 6 1.95 5.22 -4.33
C SER A 6 1.72 4.14 -5.39
N MET A 7 1.23 4.52 -6.57
CA MET A 7 1.03 3.59 -7.68
C MET A 7 2.34 2.93 -8.13
N LEU A 8 3.43 3.70 -8.14
CA LEU A 8 4.74 3.19 -8.53
C LEU A 8 5.38 2.34 -7.43
N LEU A 9 5.43 2.86 -6.20
CA LEU A 9 6.19 2.25 -5.12
C LEU A 9 5.46 1.08 -4.45
N HIS A 10 4.13 1.04 -4.55
CA HIS A 10 3.30 -0.03 -4.00
C HIS A 10 2.71 -0.91 -5.12
N ASP A 11 3.45 -1.13 -6.20
CA ASP A 11 2.99 -2.00 -7.27
C ASP A 11 2.93 -3.45 -6.74
N ALA A 12 1.73 -4.04 -6.81
CA ALA A 12 1.49 -5.39 -6.31
C ALA A 12 2.21 -6.46 -7.14
N ARG A 13 2.61 -6.15 -8.36
CA ARG A 13 3.18 -7.11 -9.31
C ARG A 13 4.70 -7.21 -9.24
N ARG A 14 5.35 -6.29 -8.53
CA ARG A 14 6.81 -6.29 -8.39
C ARG A 14 7.24 -5.66 -7.08
N ASP A 15 8.41 -6.06 -6.62
CA ASP A 15 9.01 -5.46 -5.43
C ASP A 15 9.86 -4.26 -5.82
N VAL A 16 9.75 -3.21 -5.03
CA VAL A 16 10.63 -2.05 -5.11
C VAL A 16 11.53 -2.10 -3.88
N SER A 17 12.85 -2.08 -4.08
CA SER A 17 13.78 -2.15 -2.96
C SER A 17 13.63 -0.92 -2.04
N PRO A 18 13.88 -1.08 -0.71
CA PRO A 18 13.84 0.06 0.20
C PRO A 18 14.75 1.21 -0.23
N ALA A 19 15.95 0.91 -0.74
CA ALA A 19 16.88 1.93 -1.21
C ALA A 19 16.35 2.68 -2.43
N ALA A 20 15.75 1.97 -3.39
CA ALA A 20 15.16 2.59 -4.57
C ALA A 20 13.96 3.45 -4.20
N ARG A 21 13.14 2.99 -3.25
CA ARG A 21 11.98 3.74 -2.76
C ARG A 21 12.43 5.04 -2.08
N GLU A 22 13.42 4.98 -1.21
CA GLU A 22 13.94 6.17 -0.54
C GLU A 22 14.53 7.17 -1.53
N ALA A 23 15.27 6.70 -2.53
CA ALA A 23 15.83 7.57 -3.57
C ALA A 23 14.73 8.27 -4.36
N ALA A 24 13.67 7.56 -4.72
CA ALA A 24 12.54 8.12 -5.46
C ALA A 24 11.79 9.16 -4.63
N ILE A 25 11.55 8.90 -3.35
CA ILE A 25 10.87 9.85 -2.46
C ILE A 25 11.71 11.11 -2.29
N ARG A 26 13.01 10.95 -2.10
CA ARG A 26 13.92 12.08 -1.93
C ARG A 26 13.93 12.97 -3.18
N ALA A 27 14.02 12.36 -4.37
CA ALA A 27 13.98 13.09 -5.63
C ALA A 27 12.65 13.84 -5.80
N TYR A 28 11.54 13.20 -5.45
CA TYR A 28 10.22 13.81 -5.50
C TYR A 28 10.13 15.04 -4.59
N LEU A 29 10.62 14.93 -3.36
CA LEU A 29 10.57 16.04 -2.40
C LEU A 29 11.49 17.19 -2.82
N GLU A 30 12.64 16.91 -3.41
CA GLU A 30 13.53 17.93 -3.94
C GLU A 30 12.84 18.71 -5.06
N GLY A 31 12.07 18.02 -5.90
CA GLY A 31 11.36 18.66 -7.01
C GLY A 31 10.14 19.47 -6.60
N THR A 32 9.47 19.09 -5.51
CA THR A 32 8.23 19.74 -5.08
C THR A 32 8.40 20.70 -3.90
N GLY A 33 9.51 20.60 -3.17
CA GLY A 33 9.77 21.45 -2.00
C GLY A 33 8.94 21.05 -0.77
N GLY A 34 8.27 19.89 -0.78
CA GLY A 34 7.47 19.41 0.34
C GLY A 34 8.32 18.84 1.47
N THR A 35 7.68 18.62 2.63
CA THR A 35 8.34 18.00 3.78
C THR A 35 8.15 16.49 3.76
N ARG A 36 9.11 15.76 4.34
CA ARG A 36 9.00 14.30 4.46
C ARG A 36 7.81 13.91 5.32
N ARG A 37 7.54 14.67 6.38
CA ARG A 37 6.42 14.40 7.28
C ARG A 37 5.08 14.43 6.56
N ASP A 38 4.82 15.49 5.80
CA ASP A 38 3.57 15.62 5.05
C ASP A 38 3.46 14.56 3.96
N PHE A 39 4.57 14.27 3.30
CA PHE A 39 4.63 13.20 2.30
C PHE A 39 4.26 11.85 2.90
N ASP A 40 4.89 11.47 4.03
CA ASP A 40 4.65 10.17 4.65
C ASP A 40 3.19 10.02 5.08
N GLU A 41 2.57 11.06 5.60
CA GLU A 41 1.16 11.04 5.99
C GLU A 41 0.26 10.82 4.78
N ARG A 42 0.41 11.62 3.73
CA ARG A 42 -0.40 11.50 2.51
C ARG A 42 -0.15 10.20 1.78
N PHE A 43 1.10 9.78 1.71
CA PHE A 43 1.50 8.53 1.08
C PHE A 43 0.85 7.34 1.78
N SER A 44 0.83 7.34 3.12
CA SER A 44 0.21 6.25 3.88
C SER A 44 -1.29 6.17 3.64
N VAL A 45 -1.99 7.30 3.63
CA VAL A 45 -3.43 7.35 3.37
C VAL A 45 -3.73 6.84 1.95
N LEU A 46 -3.08 7.42 0.95
CA LEU A 46 -3.33 7.06 -0.44
C LEU A 46 -2.87 5.64 -0.75
N GLY A 47 -1.75 5.23 -0.16
CA GLY A 47 -1.23 3.87 -0.30
C GLY A 47 -2.18 2.82 0.26
N ALA A 48 -2.73 3.07 1.46
CA ALA A 48 -3.71 2.16 2.06
C ALA A 48 -4.97 2.06 1.21
N MET A 49 -5.51 3.20 0.75
CA MET A 49 -6.69 3.21 -0.10
C MET A 49 -6.46 2.44 -1.40
N ASN A 50 -5.34 2.70 -2.06
CA ASN A 50 -5.00 2.03 -3.32
C ASN A 50 -4.79 0.53 -3.11
N THR A 51 -4.09 0.15 -2.05
CA THR A 51 -3.81 -1.26 -1.74
C THR A 51 -5.11 -2.02 -1.47
N MET A 52 -6.03 -1.45 -0.68
CA MET A 52 -7.32 -2.08 -0.41
C MET A 52 -8.17 -2.21 -1.67
N ARG A 53 -8.13 -1.21 -2.55
CA ARG A 53 -8.82 -1.26 -3.84
C ARG A 53 -8.29 -2.40 -4.70
N ILE A 54 -6.96 -2.54 -4.79
CA ILE A 54 -6.33 -3.60 -5.58
C ILE A 54 -6.64 -4.97 -4.98
N MET A 55 -6.60 -5.11 -3.66
CA MET A 55 -6.96 -6.36 -3.00
C MET A 55 -8.38 -6.80 -3.36
N GLY A 56 -9.32 -5.85 -3.38
CA GLY A 56 -10.70 -6.12 -3.78
C GLY A 56 -10.81 -6.55 -5.24
N ILE A 57 -10.08 -5.87 -6.13
CA ILE A 57 -10.06 -6.22 -7.56
C ILE A 57 -9.48 -7.62 -7.77
N PHE A 58 -8.35 -7.92 -7.13
CA PHE A 58 -7.70 -9.22 -7.30
C PHE A 58 -8.53 -10.36 -6.70
N ALA A 59 -9.16 -10.13 -5.55
CA ALA A 59 -10.07 -11.11 -4.96
C ALA A 59 -11.24 -11.42 -5.92
N ARG A 60 -11.78 -10.40 -6.57
CA ARG A 60 -12.84 -10.59 -7.57
C ARG A 60 -12.35 -11.37 -8.78
N LEU A 61 -11.12 -11.10 -9.26
CA LEU A 61 -10.56 -11.84 -10.38
C LEU A 61 -10.37 -13.32 -10.05
N VAL A 62 -10.01 -13.64 -8.79
CA VAL A 62 -9.85 -15.03 -8.35
C VAL A 62 -11.21 -15.72 -8.22
N THR A 63 -12.17 -15.10 -7.52
CA THR A 63 -13.43 -15.75 -7.17
C THR A 63 -14.47 -15.69 -8.27
N ARG A 64 -14.67 -14.51 -8.88
CA ARG A 64 -15.71 -14.27 -9.87
C ARG A 64 -15.25 -14.63 -11.27
N ASP A 65 -14.04 -14.20 -11.65
CA ASP A 65 -13.53 -14.36 -13.02
C ASP A 65 -12.63 -15.57 -13.17
N LYS A 66 -12.43 -16.35 -12.08
CA LYS A 66 -11.67 -17.60 -12.06
C LYS A 66 -10.25 -17.44 -12.61
N LYS A 67 -9.56 -16.38 -12.17
CA LYS A 67 -8.17 -16.12 -12.53
C LYS A 67 -7.27 -16.29 -11.30
N PRO A 68 -6.99 -17.54 -10.88
CA PRO A 68 -6.31 -17.81 -9.60
C PRO A 68 -4.90 -17.23 -9.50
N ARG A 69 -4.25 -16.93 -10.61
CA ARG A 69 -2.92 -16.33 -10.61
C ARG A 69 -2.84 -15.02 -9.83
N TYR A 70 -3.97 -14.28 -9.73
CA TYR A 70 -3.99 -13.02 -9.01
C TYR A 70 -3.96 -13.21 -7.49
N ASP A 71 -4.23 -14.41 -6.99
CA ASP A 71 -4.14 -14.71 -5.57
C ASP A 71 -2.68 -14.70 -5.09
N THR A 72 -1.73 -14.94 -5.97
CA THR A 72 -0.30 -14.91 -5.64
C THR A 72 0.18 -13.53 -5.20
N PHE A 73 -0.55 -12.46 -5.53
CA PHE A 73 -0.21 -11.10 -5.14
C PHE A 73 -0.75 -10.70 -3.76
N GLN A 74 -1.65 -11.49 -3.17
CA GLN A 74 -2.29 -11.14 -1.90
C GLN A 74 -1.29 -11.01 -0.72
N PRO A 75 -0.30 -11.89 -0.56
CA PRO A 75 0.68 -11.70 0.51
C PRO A 75 1.43 -10.37 0.41
N ARG A 76 1.83 -9.96 -0.79
CA ARG A 76 2.49 -8.68 -1.01
C ARG A 76 1.57 -7.51 -0.67
N LEU A 77 0.31 -7.59 -1.09
CA LEU A 77 -0.69 -6.56 -0.80
C LEU A 77 -0.94 -6.43 0.70
N ARG A 78 -1.01 -7.55 1.43
CA ARG A 78 -1.15 -7.52 2.88
C ARG A 78 0.08 -6.88 3.54
N GLY A 79 1.27 -7.15 3.03
CA GLY A 79 2.49 -6.49 3.50
C GLY A 79 2.47 -4.98 3.30
N LEU A 80 2.04 -4.54 2.12
CA LEU A 80 1.90 -3.12 1.81
C LEU A 80 0.84 -2.45 2.68
N LEU A 81 -0.28 -3.12 2.92
CA LEU A 81 -1.34 -2.61 3.79
C LEU A 81 -0.85 -2.46 5.22
N ASN A 82 -0.14 -3.47 5.75
CA ASN A 82 0.47 -3.38 7.08
C ASN A 82 1.41 -2.19 7.18
N GLU A 83 2.25 -1.99 6.17
CA GLU A 83 3.19 -0.88 6.14
C GLU A 83 2.48 0.46 6.21
N THR A 84 1.48 0.67 5.35
CA THR A 84 0.76 1.94 5.29
C THR A 84 -0.07 2.20 6.55
N LEU A 85 -0.71 1.16 7.09
CA LEU A 85 -1.50 1.28 8.32
C LEU A 85 -0.65 1.43 9.58
N SER A 86 0.67 1.22 9.49
CA SER A 86 1.58 1.42 10.61
C SER A 86 1.91 2.91 10.85
N HIS A 87 1.59 3.78 9.92
CA HIS A 87 1.80 5.21 10.11
C HIS A 87 0.86 5.74 11.21
N PRO A 88 1.34 6.63 12.12
CA PRO A 88 0.51 7.15 13.21
C PRO A 88 -0.82 7.78 12.77
N ALA A 89 -0.86 8.42 11.60
CA ALA A 89 -2.07 9.03 11.06
C ALA A 89 -3.15 7.99 10.72
N MET A 90 -2.77 6.71 10.62
CA MET A 90 -3.66 5.61 10.26
C MET A 90 -4.08 4.74 11.45
N SER A 91 -3.82 5.19 12.69
CA SER A 91 -4.06 4.36 13.88
C SER A 91 -5.53 3.94 14.05
N GLU A 92 -6.47 4.84 13.78
CA GLU A 92 -7.90 4.48 13.86
C GLU A 92 -8.30 3.49 12.77
N ALA A 93 -7.83 3.72 11.54
CA ALA A 93 -8.09 2.81 10.43
C ALA A 93 -7.49 1.43 10.70
N ARG A 94 -6.28 1.38 11.26
CA ARG A 94 -5.65 0.12 11.63
C ARG A 94 -6.47 -0.62 12.70
N GLY A 95 -6.91 0.10 13.72
CA GLY A 95 -7.75 -0.48 14.79
C GLY A 95 -9.04 -1.08 14.24
N PHE A 96 -9.67 -0.40 13.29
CA PHE A 96 -10.86 -0.90 12.62
C PHE A 96 -10.58 -2.19 11.84
N VAL A 97 -9.50 -2.22 11.06
CA VAL A 97 -9.14 -3.41 10.28
C VAL A 97 -8.79 -4.58 11.21
N GLU A 98 -8.07 -4.33 12.31
CA GLU A 98 -7.74 -5.36 13.29
C GLU A 98 -9.00 -5.97 13.91
N ALA A 99 -10.02 -5.16 14.15
CA ALA A 99 -11.27 -5.61 14.76
C ALA A 99 -12.18 -6.37 13.77
N VAL A 100 -12.28 -5.89 12.54
CA VAL A 100 -13.28 -6.36 11.56
C VAL A 100 -12.70 -7.39 10.60
N ALA A 101 -11.46 -7.20 10.16
CA ALA A 101 -10.85 -8.04 9.13
C ALA A 101 -9.36 -8.26 9.40
N PRO A 102 -8.99 -8.86 10.56
CA PRO A 102 -7.58 -9.02 10.93
C PRO A 102 -6.79 -9.86 9.93
N HIS A 103 -7.46 -10.73 9.18
CA HIS A 103 -6.81 -11.55 8.16
C HIS A 103 -6.16 -10.73 7.05
N LEU A 104 -6.59 -9.49 6.83
CA LEU A 104 -5.98 -8.61 5.84
C LEU A 104 -4.57 -8.15 6.25
N LEU A 105 -4.24 -8.27 7.53
CA LEU A 105 -2.96 -7.85 8.09
C LEU A 105 -1.99 -9.01 8.34
N VAL A 106 -2.41 -10.24 8.08
CA VAL A 106 -1.56 -11.42 8.27
C VAL A 106 -0.59 -11.52 7.10
N VAL A 107 0.70 -11.49 7.42
CA VAL A 107 1.78 -11.67 6.45
C VAL A 107 2.50 -12.95 6.83
N ALA A 108 2.28 -13.98 6.02
CA ALA A 108 2.90 -15.27 6.26
C ALA A 108 4.31 -15.33 5.66
#